data_5e78502481b42ec0d194de66d3fdef8c
#
_entry.id   5e78502481b42ec0d194de66d3fdef8c
#
_cell.length_a   1.000
_cell.length_b   1.000
_cell.length_c   1.000
_cell.angle_alpha   90.00
_cell.angle_beta   90.00
_cell.angle_gamma   90.00
#
_symmetry.space_group_name_H-M   'P 1'
#
loop_
_entity.id
_entity.type
_entity.pdbx_description
1 polymer ?
#
loop_
_entity_poly.entity_id
_entity_poly.type
_entity_poly.pdbx_seq_one_letter_code
_entity_poly.pdbx_strand_id
1 'polypeptide(L)'
;MTILIDADGVLEDLTQKWVIYLNEKYGTSVQYEDITEWDMTKSFPSLTREQVYGAELEDELYERLEPYEGAIKYVQKLIDDGHTIYVVTTSPYQVVKTKVEKVIFRYFPFLSWKNVIITSNKKM
;
A
#
# COMPACT_ATOMS: atom_id res chain seq x y z
N MET A 1 -1.06 -7.04 24.14
CA MET A 1 -0.89 -7.99 23.01
C MET A 1 -0.10 -7.30 21.90
N THR A 2 0.74 -8.02 21.22
CA THR A 2 1.43 -7.50 20.05
C THR A 2 0.67 -7.88 18.79
N ILE A 3 0.36 -6.89 17.96
CA ILE A 3 -0.44 -7.09 16.75
C ILE A 3 0.37 -6.64 15.54
N LEU A 4 0.47 -7.52 14.54
CA LEU A 4 1.11 -7.21 13.27
C LEU A 4 0.00 -6.89 12.26
N ILE A 5 0.07 -5.74 11.62
CA ILE A 5 -0.93 -5.31 10.63
C ILE A 5 -0.23 -5.13 9.29
N ASP A 6 -0.78 -5.77 8.25
CA ASP A 6 -0.31 -5.59 6.89
C ASP A 6 -0.73 -4.20 6.40
N ALA A 7 0.15 -3.50 5.68
CA ALA A 7 -0.16 -2.17 5.17
C ALA A 7 -1.00 -2.23 3.89
N ASP A 8 -0.44 -2.80 2.83
CA ASP A 8 -1.06 -2.75 1.50
C ASP A 8 -2.33 -3.59 1.44
N GLY A 9 -3.44 -2.96 1.04
CA GLY A 9 -4.72 -3.63 0.92
C GLY A 9 -5.46 -3.82 2.25
N VAL A 10 -4.84 -3.47 3.38
CA VAL A 10 -5.46 -3.56 4.71
C VAL A 10 -5.62 -2.18 5.31
N LEU A 11 -4.55 -1.39 5.38
CA LEU A 11 -4.60 -0.04 5.92
C LEU A 11 -4.82 1.01 4.84
N GLU A 12 -4.37 0.75 3.62
CA GLU A 12 -4.54 1.70 2.52
C GLU A 12 -4.88 1.00 1.21
N ASP A 13 -5.32 1.78 0.23
CA ASP A 13 -5.98 1.35 -1.00
C ASP A 13 -5.04 1.20 -2.20
N LEU A 14 -3.92 0.50 -2.02
CA LEU A 14 -2.90 0.36 -3.06
C LEU A 14 -3.47 -0.09 -4.42
N THR A 15 -4.22 -1.18 -4.47
CA THR A 15 -4.72 -1.71 -5.74
C THR A 15 -5.61 -0.71 -6.47
N GLN A 16 -6.50 -0.05 -5.75
CA GLN A 16 -7.39 0.95 -6.33
C GLN A 16 -6.62 2.12 -6.94
N LYS A 17 -5.66 2.66 -6.22
CA LYS A 17 -4.83 3.76 -6.70
C LYS A 17 -3.89 3.33 -7.82
N TRP A 18 -3.43 2.09 -7.79
CA TRP A 18 -2.60 1.51 -8.84
C TRP A 18 -3.36 1.47 -10.16
N VAL A 19 -4.62 1.01 -10.15
CA VAL A 19 -5.47 1.02 -11.34
C VAL A 19 -5.62 2.44 -11.89
N ILE A 20 -5.95 3.40 -11.04
CA ILE A 20 -6.11 4.81 -11.44
C ILE A 20 -4.81 5.36 -12.04
N TYR A 21 -3.68 5.08 -11.40
CA TYR A 21 -2.37 5.55 -11.84
C TYR A 21 -2.01 5.01 -13.22
N LEU A 22 -2.22 3.70 -13.46
CA LEU A 22 -1.95 3.10 -14.77
C LEU A 22 -2.88 3.67 -15.84
N ASN A 23 -4.16 3.86 -15.53
CA ASN A 23 -5.10 4.45 -16.47
C ASN A 23 -4.67 5.84 -16.91
N GLU A 24 -4.26 6.67 -15.97
CA GLU A 24 -3.80 8.03 -16.26
C GLU A 24 -2.49 8.03 -17.06
N LYS A 25 -1.57 7.16 -16.70
CA LYS A 25 -0.23 7.14 -17.30
C LYS A 25 -0.25 6.58 -18.72
N TYR A 26 -1.07 5.56 -18.98
CA TYR A 26 -1.05 4.83 -20.26
C TYR A 26 -2.34 4.96 -21.07
N GLY A 27 -3.30 5.73 -20.60
CA GLY A 27 -4.55 5.98 -21.32
C GLY A 27 -5.50 4.79 -21.36
N THR A 28 -5.40 3.88 -20.41
CA THR A 28 -6.32 2.75 -20.28
C THR A 28 -7.57 3.15 -19.51
N SER A 29 -8.58 2.28 -19.50
CA SER A 29 -9.90 2.55 -18.88
C SER A 29 -10.38 1.38 -18.03
N VAL A 30 -9.47 0.69 -17.36
CA VAL A 30 -9.81 -0.44 -16.50
C VAL A 30 -10.51 0.06 -15.23
N GLN A 31 -11.57 -0.64 -14.83
CA GLN A 31 -12.29 -0.33 -13.59
C GLN A 31 -11.75 -1.20 -12.45
N TYR A 32 -11.67 -0.63 -11.25
CA TYR A 32 -11.23 -1.37 -10.08
C TYR A 32 -12.07 -2.64 -9.85
N GLU A 33 -13.37 -2.55 -10.08
CA GLU A 33 -14.31 -3.66 -9.91
C GLU A 33 -14.03 -4.83 -10.85
N ASP A 34 -13.30 -4.59 -11.94
CA ASP A 34 -12.96 -5.63 -12.90
C ASP A 34 -11.71 -6.42 -12.51
N ILE A 35 -11.03 -6.03 -11.42
CA ILE A 35 -9.84 -6.72 -10.94
C ILE A 35 -10.28 -7.97 -10.18
N THR A 36 -10.05 -9.14 -10.77
CA THR A 36 -10.45 -10.42 -10.20
C THR A 36 -9.29 -11.38 -9.95
N GLU A 37 -8.07 -11.01 -10.37
CA GLU A 37 -6.89 -11.85 -10.24
C GLU A 37 -5.76 -11.12 -9.53
N TRP A 38 -4.90 -11.89 -8.86
CA TRP A 38 -3.71 -11.35 -8.20
C TRP A 38 -2.72 -10.72 -9.18
N ASP A 39 -2.61 -11.31 -10.39
CA ASP A 39 -1.70 -10.79 -11.40
C ASP A 39 -2.36 -9.62 -12.13
N MET A 40 -1.90 -8.43 -11.84
CA MET A 40 -2.44 -7.19 -12.41
C MET A 40 -2.32 -7.14 -13.93
N THR A 41 -1.36 -7.87 -14.53
CA THR A 41 -1.23 -7.90 -16.00
C THR A 41 -2.46 -8.49 -16.69
N LYS A 42 -3.20 -9.35 -15.99
CA LYS A 42 -4.41 -9.96 -16.54
C LYS A 42 -5.51 -8.92 -16.79
N SER A 43 -5.51 -7.84 -16.03
CA SER A 43 -6.50 -6.78 -16.16
C SER A 43 -6.04 -5.66 -17.10
N PHE A 44 -4.78 -5.65 -17.51
CA PHE A 44 -4.21 -4.64 -18.41
C PHE A 44 -3.54 -5.32 -19.61
N PRO A 45 -4.35 -5.99 -20.48
CA PRO A 45 -3.78 -6.77 -21.58
C PRO A 45 -3.06 -5.93 -22.63
N SER A 46 -3.31 -4.62 -22.68
CA SER A 46 -2.63 -3.71 -23.60
C SER A 46 -1.27 -3.21 -23.10
N LEU A 47 -0.92 -3.50 -21.84
CA LEU A 47 0.32 -3.08 -21.24
C LEU A 47 1.28 -4.25 -21.07
N THR A 48 2.60 -3.94 -21.08
CA THR A 48 3.61 -4.94 -20.77
C THR A 48 3.69 -5.16 -19.26
N ARG A 49 4.29 -6.27 -18.86
CA ARG A 49 4.49 -6.55 -17.44
C ARG A 49 5.33 -5.46 -16.78
N GLU A 50 6.35 -4.96 -17.46
CA GLU A 50 7.20 -3.87 -16.96
C GLU A 50 6.42 -2.59 -16.75
N GLN A 51 5.46 -2.30 -17.64
CA GLN A 51 4.60 -1.11 -17.47
C GLN A 51 3.70 -1.25 -16.24
N VAL A 52 3.08 -2.41 -16.08
CA VAL A 52 2.15 -2.65 -14.97
C VAL A 52 2.88 -2.63 -13.62
N TYR A 53 3.91 -3.44 -13.47
CA TYR A 53 4.62 -3.57 -12.20
C TYR A 53 5.69 -2.51 -11.99
N GLY A 54 6.14 -1.85 -13.05
CA GLY A 54 7.07 -0.71 -12.92
C GLY A 54 6.50 0.44 -12.12
N ALA A 55 5.17 0.57 -12.07
CA ALA A 55 4.52 1.59 -11.26
C ALA A 55 4.84 1.44 -9.77
N GLU A 56 5.05 0.23 -9.28
CA GLU A 56 5.42 -0.03 -7.88
C GLU A 56 6.82 0.49 -7.52
N LEU A 57 7.63 0.86 -8.51
CA LEU A 57 8.94 1.45 -8.30
C LEU A 57 8.90 2.98 -8.33
N GLU A 58 7.72 3.57 -8.51
CA GLU A 58 7.56 5.00 -8.66
C GLU A 58 6.94 5.61 -7.40
N ASP A 59 7.59 6.64 -6.86
CA ASP A 59 7.11 7.34 -5.67
C ASP A 59 5.71 7.91 -5.86
N GLU A 60 5.39 8.36 -7.08
CA GLU A 60 4.11 8.99 -7.40
C GLU A 60 2.91 8.10 -7.10
N LEU A 61 3.04 6.79 -7.28
CA LEU A 61 1.96 5.87 -6.93
C LEU A 61 1.66 5.94 -5.43
N TYR A 62 2.70 5.85 -4.61
CA TYR A 62 2.55 5.82 -3.15
C TYR A 62 2.09 7.15 -2.58
N GLU A 63 2.43 8.25 -3.21
CA GLU A 63 1.96 9.58 -2.80
C GLU A 63 0.45 9.73 -2.96
N ARG A 64 -0.19 8.91 -3.79
CA ARG A 64 -1.64 8.91 -4.03
C ARG A 64 -2.41 8.03 -3.06
N LEU A 65 -1.72 7.18 -2.29
CA LEU A 65 -2.40 6.23 -1.40
C LEU A 65 -3.14 6.95 -0.28
N GLU A 66 -4.32 6.43 0.05
CA GLU A 66 -5.13 6.93 1.15
C GLU A 66 -5.54 5.76 2.04
N PRO A 67 -5.70 6.00 3.34
CA PRO A 67 -6.15 4.94 4.22
C PRO A 67 -7.62 4.59 3.95
N TYR A 68 -7.98 3.33 4.19
CA TYR A 68 -9.39 2.95 4.17
C TYR A 68 -10.13 3.69 5.26
N GLU A 69 -11.43 3.94 5.01
CA GLU A 69 -12.29 4.57 5.99
C GLU A 69 -12.26 3.78 7.31
N GLY A 70 -12.02 4.48 8.41
CA GLY A 70 -11.95 3.88 9.73
C GLY A 70 -10.60 3.26 10.10
N ALA A 71 -9.65 3.12 9.16
CA ALA A 71 -8.35 2.50 9.44
C ALA A 71 -7.57 3.25 10.51
N ILE A 72 -7.53 4.58 10.43
CA ILE A 72 -6.80 5.41 11.39
C ILE A 72 -7.38 5.25 12.79
N LYS A 73 -8.70 5.33 12.90
CA LYS A 73 -9.40 5.17 14.19
C LYS A 73 -9.21 3.78 14.76
N TYR A 74 -9.23 2.76 13.91
CA TYR A 74 -9.06 1.38 14.33
C TYR A 74 -7.67 1.15 14.95
N VAL A 75 -6.63 1.61 14.28
CA VAL A 75 -5.26 1.46 14.79
C VAL A 75 -5.09 2.25 16.08
N GLN A 76 -5.59 3.48 16.12
CA GLN A 76 -5.52 4.31 17.33
C GLN A 76 -6.22 3.62 18.51
N LYS A 77 -7.39 3.03 18.26
CA LYS A 77 -8.14 2.32 19.31
C LYS A 77 -7.34 1.13 19.85
N LEU A 78 -6.69 0.38 18.97
CA LEU A 78 -5.86 -0.76 19.41
C LEU A 78 -4.72 -0.29 20.33
N ILE A 79 -4.10 0.83 19.99
CA ILE A 79 -3.03 1.41 20.83
C ILE A 79 -3.60 1.89 22.18
N ASP A 80 -4.74 2.58 22.15
CA ASP A 80 -5.40 3.08 23.35
C ASP A 80 -5.85 1.93 24.28
N ASP A 81 -6.17 0.78 23.69
CA ASP A 81 -6.54 -0.42 24.45
C ASP A 81 -5.31 -1.17 25.00
N GLY A 82 -4.11 -0.65 24.82
CA GLY A 82 -2.89 -1.18 25.40
C GLY A 82 -2.13 -2.17 24.52
N HIS A 83 -2.49 -2.31 23.24
CA HIS A 83 -1.79 -3.19 22.32
C HIS A 83 -0.56 -2.51 21.73
N THR A 84 0.48 -3.31 21.44
CA THR A 84 1.65 -2.85 20.70
C THR A 84 1.42 -3.19 19.22
N ILE A 85 1.51 -2.18 18.35
CA ILE A 85 1.21 -2.32 16.94
C ILE A 85 2.50 -2.28 16.12
N TYR A 86 2.64 -3.24 15.18
CA TYR A 86 3.67 -3.19 14.15
C TYR A 86 2.99 -3.25 12.79
N VAL A 87 3.31 -2.27 11.95
CA VAL A 87 2.88 -2.28 10.55
C VAL A 87 3.94 -3.02 9.75
N VAL A 88 3.53 -4.10 9.09
CA VAL A 88 4.42 -4.94 8.30
C VAL A 88 4.13 -4.69 6.82
N THR A 89 5.17 -4.37 6.06
CA THR A 89 5.00 -4.11 4.64
C THR A 89 6.14 -4.70 3.83
N THR A 90 5.83 -5.20 2.63
CA THR A 90 6.82 -5.55 1.63
C THR A 90 6.99 -4.35 0.73
N SER A 91 8.22 -3.94 0.45
CA SER A 91 8.46 -2.77 -0.38
C SER A 91 9.71 -2.94 -1.23
N PRO A 92 9.66 -2.54 -2.52
CA PRO A 92 10.87 -2.33 -3.28
C PRO A 92 11.74 -1.27 -2.61
N TYR A 93 13.04 -1.50 -2.62
CA TYR A 93 13.99 -0.59 -1.96
C TYR A 93 13.84 0.86 -2.42
N GLN A 94 13.57 1.06 -3.71
CA GLN A 94 13.50 2.39 -4.32
C GLN A 94 12.43 3.30 -3.75
N VAL A 95 11.35 2.73 -3.20
CA VAL A 95 10.19 3.51 -2.73
C VAL A 95 9.95 3.42 -1.23
N VAL A 96 10.88 2.79 -0.49
CA VAL A 96 10.71 2.60 0.96
C VAL A 96 10.49 3.92 1.68
N LYS A 97 11.31 4.92 1.39
CA LYS A 97 11.20 6.22 2.06
C LYS A 97 9.84 6.86 1.84
N THR A 98 9.38 6.89 0.60
CA THR A 98 8.07 7.46 0.26
C THR A 98 6.94 6.69 0.94
N LYS A 99 7.01 5.36 0.90
CA LYS A 99 5.98 4.53 1.52
C LYS A 99 5.89 4.76 3.03
N VAL A 100 7.02 4.90 3.70
CA VAL A 100 7.04 5.14 5.14
C VAL A 100 6.58 6.56 5.46
N GLU A 101 7.18 7.58 4.82
CA GLU A 101 6.93 8.98 5.16
C GLU A 101 5.60 9.50 4.62
N LYS A 102 5.23 9.14 3.39
CA LYS A 102 4.06 9.71 2.72
C LYS A 102 2.79 8.87 2.91
N VAL A 103 2.91 7.65 3.37
CA VAL A 103 1.76 6.76 3.60
C VAL A 103 1.62 6.46 5.10
N ILE A 104 2.59 5.78 5.68
CA ILE A 104 2.46 5.32 7.07
C ILE A 104 2.45 6.51 8.05
N PHE A 105 3.49 7.32 8.05
CA PHE A 105 3.59 8.41 9.03
C PHE A 105 2.67 9.58 8.72
N ARG A 106 2.31 9.78 7.46
CA ARG A 106 1.38 10.84 7.07
C ARG A 106 -0.02 10.62 7.64
N TYR A 107 -0.51 9.38 7.56
CA TYR A 107 -1.87 9.04 7.99
C TYR A 107 -1.95 8.44 9.39
N PHE A 108 -0.83 7.92 9.89
CA PHE A 108 -0.74 7.32 11.21
C PHE A 108 0.38 8.01 12.01
N PRO A 109 0.25 9.33 12.30
CA PRO A 109 1.33 10.11 12.92
C PRO A 109 1.67 9.67 14.35
N PHE A 110 0.80 8.88 14.98
CA PHE A 110 1.05 8.32 16.30
C PHE A 110 1.95 7.09 16.26
N LEU A 111 2.29 6.57 15.06
CA LEU A 111 3.28 5.52 14.88
C LEU A 111 4.66 6.13 14.66
N SER A 112 5.70 5.41 15.08
CA SER A 112 7.09 5.82 14.87
C SER A 112 7.82 4.74 14.06
N TRP A 113 9.06 5.03 13.69
CA TRP A 113 9.90 4.06 13.01
C TRP A 113 9.98 2.71 13.76
N LYS A 114 9.86 2.74 15.08
CA LYS A 114 9.89 1.53 15.92
C LYS A 114 8.69 0.61 15.68
N ASN A 115 7.63 1.13 15.07
CA ASN A 115 6.41 0.38 14.79
C ASN A 115 6.35 -0.16 13.37
N VAL A 116 7.42 -0.02 12.58
CA VAL A 116 7.43 -0.40 11.16
C VAL A 116 8.39 -1.55 10.93
N ILE A 117 7.90 -2.59 10.25
CA ILE A 117 8.71 -3.72 9.81
C ILE A 117 8.62 -3.77 8.29
N ILE A 118 9.78 -3.63 7.63
CA ILE A 118 9.88 -3.70 6.18
C ILE A 118 10.67 -4.94 5.82
N THR A 119 10.12 -5.73 4.91
CA THR A 119 10.77 -6.96 4.45
C THR A 119 10.61 -7.09 2.95
N SER A 120 11.51 -7.80 2.32
CA SER A 120 11.41 -8.16 0.91
C SER A 120 10.55 -9.41 0.71
N ASN A 121 10.27 -10.15 1.77
CA ASN A 121 9.54 -11.41 1.68
C ASN A 121 8.79 -11.70 2.99
N LYS A 122 7.46 -11.58 2.94
CA LYS A 122 6.60 -11.85 4.10
C LYS A 122 6.40 -13.33 4.40
N LYS A 123 6.91 -14.19 3.55
CA LYS A 123 6.78 -15.65 3.73
C LYS A 123 7.86 -16.26 4.62
N MET A 124 8.70 -15.45 5.16
CA MET A 124 9.74 -15.91 6.08
C MET A 124 9.14 -16.55 7.34
#